data_5fc6b691cde838efc9b989b485830858
#
_entry.id   5fc6b691cde838efc9b989b485830858
#
_cell.length_a   1.000
_cell.length_b   1.000
_cell.length_c   1.000
_cell.angle_alpha   90.00
_cell.angle_beta   90.00
_cell.angle_gamma   90.00
#
_symmetry.space_group_name_H-M   'P 1'
#
loop_
_entity.id
_entity.type
_entity.pdbx_description
1 polymer ?
#
loop_
_entity_poly.entity_id
_entity_poly.type
_entity_poly.pdbx_seq_one_letter_code
_entity_poly.pdbx_strand_id
1 'polypeptide(L)'
;MIEYIYKIFIGGELMEEIIFVTHNKGKIASASREMEGVNFKVFEYDLEEPRSDDIKYISEYKVKEAYKLVNKPCISLDCGFWIDELDGFPRAFVNFALDTIGIDGMLKLMENKENRKCRFTECLSYYDGKEIHQFMGKHEGNLSEKVLGNDSEKKWSDLWYVFKPLGYEKTLAEMTDEERKNRIRYESVNAMTEFAKWYKEKF
;
A
#
# COMPACT_ATOMS: atom_id res chain seq x y z
N MET A 1 -34.32 17.11 -1.66
CA MET A 1 -33.61 16.09 -2.43
C MET A 1 -33.01 15.13 -1.40
N ILE A 2 -33.59 13.94 -1.27
CA ILE A 2 -33.27 12.99 -0.19
C ILE A 2 -32.08 12.17 -0.67
N GLU A 3 -30.90 12.40 -0.10
CA GLU A 3 -29.75 11.53 -0.29
C GLU A 3 -30.07 10.16 0.35
N TYR A 4 -30.18 9.14 -0.48
CA TYR A 4 -30.29 7.75 -0.03
C TYR A 4 -28.92 7.34 0.56
N ILE A 5 -28.81 7.36 1.88
CA ILE A 5 -27.70 6.77 2.61
C ILE A 5 -27.93 5.27 2.59
N TYR A 6 -27.17 4.55 1.75
CA TYR A 6 -27.10 3.09 1.83
C TYR A 6 -26.29 2.69 3.06
N LYS A 7 -27.00 2.28 4.09
CA LYS A 7 -26.43 1.77 5.34
C LYS A 7 -26.58 0.24 5.33
N ILE A 8 -25.46 -0.49 5.39
CA ILE A 8 -25.47 -1.93 5.56
C ILE A 8 -25.51 -2.25 7.05
N PHE A 9 -26.52 -2.98 7.48
CA PHE A 9 -26.70 -3.45 8.86
C PHE A 9 -25.83 -4.68 9.10
N ILE A 10 -24.81 -4.59 9.94
CA ILE A 10 -24.16 -5.71 10.58
C ILE A 10 -24.17 -5.41 12.08
N GLY A 11 -25.00 -6.13 12.85
CA GLY A 11 -25.03 -6.04 14.31
C GLY A 11 -25.67 -4.79 14.93
N GLY A 12 -26.58 -4.08 14.25
CA GLY A 12 -27.43 -3.04 14.86
C GLY A 12 -26.89 -1.62 14.88
N GLU A 13 -25.64 -1.35 14.50
CA GLU A 13 -25.10 -0.01 14.29
C GLU A 13 -24.70 0.19 12.82
N LEU A 14 -24.96 1.42 12.35
CA LEU A 14 -24.75 1.83 10.97
C LEU A 14 -23.27 2.19 10.79
N MET A 15 -22.48 1.30 10.21
CA MET A 15 -21.10 1.63 9.84
C MET A 15 -21.08 2.72 8.77
N GLU A 16 -20.43 3.83 9.07
CA GLU A 16 -20.25 4.93 8.14
C GLU A 16 -19.40 4.49 6.94
N GLU A 17 -19.78 4.91 5.73
CA GLU A 17 -19.04 4.58 4.52
C GLU A 17 -17.75 5.40 4.46
N ILE A 18 -16.62 4.70 4.36
CA ILE A 18 -15.30 5.32 4.22
C ILE A 18 -14.96 5.51 2.76
N ILE A 19 -14.26 6.59 2.42
CA ILE A 19 -13.77 6.82 1.06
C ILE A 19 -12.28 6.47 0.99
N PHE A 20 -11.93 5.51 0.15
CA PHE A 20 -10.52 5.23 -0.19
C PHE A 20 -10.12 6.05 -1.42
N VAL A 21 -9.28 7.07 -1.20
CA VAL A 21 -8.84 7.97 -2.28
C VAL A 21 -7.52 7.44 -2.84
N THR A 22 -7.56 6.92 -4.06
CA THR A 22 -6.40 6.40 -4.78
C THR A 22 -6.74 6.16 -6.25
N HIS A 23 -5.78 6.33 -7.16
CA HIS A 23 -5.88 5.91 -8.57
C HIS A 23 -5.15 4.58 -8.84
N ASN A 24 -4.41 4.04 -7.86
CA ASN A 24 -3.62 2.81 -8.02
C ASN A 24 -4.50 1.55 -7.98
N LYS A 25 -4.72 0.92 -9.13
CA LYS A 25 -5.56 -0.29 -9.28
C LYS A 25 -5.08 -1.46 -8.40
N GLY A 26 -3.77 -1.59 -8.22
CA GLY A 26 -3.19 -2.62 -7.34
C GLY A 26 -3.55 -2.40 -5.88
N LYS A 27 -3.50 -1.14 -5.38
CA LYS A 27 -3.94 -0.79 -4.03
C LYS A 27 -5.43 -1.05 -3.85
N ILE A 28 -6.27 -0.73 -4.86
CA ILE A 28 -7.71 -1.01 -4.85
C ILE A 28 -7.99 -2.52 -4.74
N ALA A 29 -7.29 -3.32 -5.54
CA ALA A 29 -7.43 -4.78 -5.50
C ALA A 29 -6.99 -5.39 -4.16
N SER A 30 -5.96 -4.82 -3.52
CA SER A 30 -5.53 -5.22 -2.18
C SER A 30 -6.54 -4.82 -1.12
N ALA A 31 -7.08 -3.61 -1.17
CA ALA A 31 -8.08 -3.13 -0.21
C ALA A 31 -9.31 -4.04 -0.17
N SER A 32 -9.82 -4.46 -1.33
CA SER A 32 -10.96 -5.38 -1.43
C SER A 32 -10.71 -6.75 -0.78
N ARG A 33 -9.45 -7.17 -0.69
CA ARG A 33 -9.03 -8.43 -0.08
C ARG A 33 -8.69 -8.29 1.41
N GLU A 34 -8.02 -7.19 1.78
CA GLU A 34 -7.36 -7.02 3.09
C GLU A 34 -8.22 -6.25 4.09
N MET A 35 -9.18 -5.47 3.59
CA MET A 35 -10.14 -4.73 4.43
C MET A 35 -11.53 -5.41 4.46
N GLU A 36 -11.55 -6.76 4.56
CA GLU A 36 -12.79 -7.52 4.66
C GLU A 36 -13.64 -7.04 5.85
N GLY A 37 -14.92 -6.77 5.59
CA GLY A 37 -15.88 -6.29 6.60
C GLY A 37 -15.85 -4.77 6.86
N VAL A 38 -15.01 -4.02 6.15
CA VAL A 38 -15.03 -2.55 6.15
C VAL A 38 -15.87 -2.07 4.96
N ASN A 39 -16.87 -1.23 5.21
CA ASN A 39 -17.68 -0.62 4.15
C ASN A 39 -16.93 0.60 3.57
N PHE A 40 -16.33 0.44 2.38
CA PHE A 40 -15.62 1.54 1.73
C PHE A 40 -16.00 1.68 0.25
N LYS A 41 -15.86 2.89 -0.26
CA LYS A 41 -15.90 3.22 -1.69
C LYS A 41 -14.58 3.78 -2.14
N VAL A 42 -14.24 3.51 -3.39
CA VAL A 42 -13.06 4.10 -4.03
C VAL A 42 -13.44 5.42 -4.68
N PHE A 43 -12.62 6.44 -4.44
CA PHE A 43 -12.63 7.68 -5.19
C PHE A 43 -11.30 7.75 -5.95
N GLU A 44 -11.37 7.52 -7.27
CA GLU A 44 -10.19 7.52 -8.13
C GLU A 44 -9.66 8.94 -8.32
N TYR A 45 -8.60 9.27 -7.62
CA TYR A 45 -7.95 10.57 -7.70
C TYR A 45 -6.45 10.45 -7.41
N ASP A 46 -5.65 11.22 -8.14
CA ASP A 46 -4.20 11.31 -7.96
C ASP A 46 -3.89 12.48 -7.02
N LEU A 47 -3.69 12.15 -5.75
CA LEU A 47 -3.35 13.14 -4.73
C LEU A 47 -1.89 13.58 -4.88
N GLU A 48 -1.66 14.89 -4.83
CA GLU A 48 -0.28 15.42 -4.76
C GLU A 48 0.46 14.85 -3.55
N GLU A 49 1.72 14.48 -3.79
CA GLU A 49 2.62 14.00 -2.76
C GLU A 49 3.58 15.12 -2.32
N PRO A 50 3.69 15.39 -1.00
CA PRO A 50 4.69 16.32 -0.52
C PRO A 50 6.08 15.70 -0.74
N ARG A 51 7.07 16.53 -1.06
CA ARG A 51 8.44 16.05 -1.24
C ARG A 51 9.09 15.72 0.11
N SER A 52 9.00 14.46 0.50
CA SER A 52 9.54 13.92 1.74
C SER A 52 9.94 12.46 1.58
N ASP A 53 10.82 11.94 2.42
CA ASP A 53 11.10 10.51 2.58
C ASP A 53 10.41 9.90 3.82
N ASP A 54 9.69 10.71 4.59
CA ASP A 54 8.87 10.25 5.72
C ASP A 54 7.49 9.80 5.22
N ILE A 55 7.31 8.48 5.14
CA ILE A 55 6.07 7.86 4.64
C ILE A 55 4.85 8.19 5.51
N LYS A 56 5.03 8.42 6.81
CA LYS A 56 3.95 8.83 7.71
C LYS A 56 3.47 10.23 7.39
N TYR A 57 4.42 11.15 7.21
CA TYR A 57 4.11 12.52 6.84
C TYR A 57 3.40 12.59 5.47
N ILE A 58 3.90 11.81 4.48
CA ILE A 58 3.27 11.74 3.15
C ILE A 58 1.82 11.25 3.26
N SER A 59 1.61 10.13 3.96
CA SER A 59 0.28 9.54 4.13
C SER A 59 -0.69 10.45 4.89
N GLU A 60 -0.19 11.14 5.94
CA GLU A 60 -0.99 12.14 6.68
C GLU A 60 -1.38 13.33 5.81
N TYR A 61 -0.43 13.86 5.05
CA TYR A 61 -0.70 14.96 4.12
C TYR A 61 -1.79 14.56 3.10
N LYS A 62 -1.62 13.40 2.46
CA LYS A 62 -2.55 12.91 1.44
C LYS A 62 -3.96 12.64 1.99
N VAL A 63 -4.10 12.09 3.19
CA VAL A 63 -5.44 11.86 3.75
C VAL A 63 -6.15 13.16 4.10
N LYS A 64 -5.41 14.21 4.53
CA LYS A 64 -5.97 15.55 4.74
C LYS A 64 -6.44 16.19 3.43
N GLU A 65 -5.66 16.08 2.36
CA GLU A 65 -6.07 16.55 1.04
C GLU A 65 -7.25 15.74 0.50
N ALA A 66 -7.27 14.42 0.70
CA ALA A 66 -8.40 13.57 0.37
C ALA A 66 -9.69 14.05 1.07
N TYR A 67 -9.62 14.34 2.37
CA TYR A 67 -10.78 14.82 3.13
C TYR A 67 -11.32 16.16 2.60
N LYS A 68 -10.44 17.08 2.18
CA LYS A 68 -10.89 18.35 1.55
C LYS A 68 -11.70 18.13 0.28
N LEU A 69 -11.39 17.05 -0.47
CA LEU A 69 -12.10 16.71 -1.71
C LEU A 69 -13.45 16.04 -1.44
N VAL A 70 -13.47 15.08 -0.50
CA VAL A 70 -14.66 14.21 -0.33
C VAL A 70 -15.55 14.63 0.84
N ASN A 71 -15.03 15.41 1.78
CA ASN A 71 -15.72 15.89 3.00
C ASN A 71 -16.44 14.75 3.77
N LYS A 72 -15.80 13.60 3.84
CA LYS A 72 -16.27 12.37 4.52
C LYS A 72 -15.07 11.65 5.11
N PRO A 73 -15.27 10.77 6.12
CA PRO A 73 -14.21 9.90 6.60
C PRO A 73 -13.52 9.19 5.44
N CYS A 74 -12.20 9.29 5.39
CA CYS A 74 -11.45 8.76 4.26
C CYS A 74 -10.12 8.14 4.70
N ILE A 75 -9.57 7.35 3.80
CA ILE A 75 -8.26 6.74 3.94
C ILE A 75 -7.38 7.03 2.72
N SER A 76 -6.09 7.12 2.95
CA SER A 76 -5.04 7.07 1.93
C SER A 76 -3.97 6.06 2.33
N LEU A 77 -3.28 5.48 1.35
CA LEU A 77 -2.20 4.53 1.56
C LEU A 77 -0.98 4.96 0.77
N ASP A 78 0.13 5.12 1.46
CA ASP A 78 1.43 5.34 0.85
C ASP A 78 2.37 4.18 1.12
N CYS A 79 3.28 3.93 0.15
CA CYS A 79 4.21 2.84 0.20
C CYS A 79 5.55 3.28 -0.37
N GLY A 80 6.61 2.95 0.34
CA GLY A 80 7.98 3.12 -0.11
C GLY A 80 8.73 1.80 -0.17
N PHE A 81 9.94 1.82 -0.74
CA PHE A 81 10.80 0.66 -0.90
C PHE A 81 12.21 0.99 -0.45
N TRP A 82 12.78 0.14 0.38
CA TRP A 82 14.11 0.31 0.95
C TRP A 82 15.00 -0.86 0.58
N ILE A 83 16.18 -0.57 0.02
CA ILE A 83 17.23 -1.55 -0.28
C ILE A 83 18.37 -1.27 0.70
N ASP A 84 18.68 -2.24 1.57
CA ASP A 84 19.62 -2.02 2.66
C ASP A 84 21.04 -1.69 2.16
N GLU A 85 21.52 -2.34 1.10
CA GLU A 85 22.82 -2.11 0.49
C GLU A 85 22.98 -0.74 -0.19
N LEU A 86 21.85 -0.05 -0.44
CA LEU A 86 21.80 1.29 -1.03
C LEU A 86 21.38 2.35 -0.01
N ASP A 87 21.67 2.18 1.27
CA ASP A 87 21.30 3.07 2.37
C ASP A 87 19.81 3.44 2.37
N GLY A 88 18.99 2.48 1.92
CA GLY A 88 17.54 2.62 1.85
C GLY A 88 17.00 3.24 0.56
N PHE A 89 17.85 3.59 -0.44
CA PHE A 89 17.31 4.05 -1.73
C PHE A 89 16.34 3.00 -2.32
N PRO A 90 15.20 3.38 -2.94
CA PRO A 90 14.72 4.74 -3.21
C PRO A 90 13.86 5.36 -2.10
N ARG A 91 13.59 4.68 -0.98
CA ARG A 91 12.73 5.11 0.12
C ARG A 91 11.29 5.39 -0.37
N ALA A 92 10.74 6.57 -0.07
CA ALA A 92 9.42 6.99 -0.55
C ALA A 92 9.41 7.38 -2.05
N PHE A 93 10.59 7.62 -2.66
CA PHE A 93 10.70 8.11 -4.04
C PHE A 93 10.66 6.98 -5.09
N VAL A 94 9.81 5.96 -4.87
CA VAL A 94 9.72 4.77 -5.74
C VAL A 94 9.39 5.15 -7.17
N ASN A 95 8.32 5.93 -7.37
CA ASN A 95 7.88 6.32 -8.72
C ASN A 95 8.97 7.13 -9.44
N PHE A 96 9.60 8.10 -8.74
CA PHE A 96 10.70 8.88 -9.29
C PHE A 96 11.89 8.01 -9.73
N ALA A 97 12.26 7.03 -8.91
CA ALA A 97 13.35 6.11 -9.25
C ALA A 97 12.99 5.19 -10.44
N LEU A 98 11.75 4.68 -10.48
CA LEU A 98 11.28 3.85 -11.60
C LEU A 98 11.20 4.66 -12.90
N ASP A 99 10.74 5.90 -12.85
CA ASP A 99 10.61 6.78 -14.03
C ASP A 99 11.96 7.28 -14.56
N THR A 100 13.00 7.30 -13.72
CA THR A 100 14.33 7.85 -14.11
C THR A 100 15.33 6.77 -14.48
N ILE A 101 15.61 5.83 -13.57
CA ILE A 101 16.59 4.77 -13.79
C ILE A 101 15.95 3.41 -14.07
N GLY A 102 14.66 3.24 -13.74
CA GLY A 102 13.93 2.00 -13.93
C GLY A 102 14.43 0.84 -13.05
N ILE A 103 13.84 -0.33 -13.24
CA ILE A 103 14.26 -1.56 -12.58
C ILE A 103 15.71 -1.93 -12.99
N ASP A 104 16.04 -1.78 -14.27
CA ASP A 104 17.37 -2.11 -14.78
C ASP A 104 18.47 -1.26 -14.12
N GLY A 105 18.21 0.04 -13.92
CA GLY A 105 19.11 0.92 -13.20
C GLY A 105 19.28 0.52 -11.74
N MET A 106 18.19 0.14 -11.06
CA MET A 106 18.25 -0.38 -9.68
C MET A 106 19.06 -1.67 -9.60
N LEU A 107 18.84 -2.62 -10.52
CA LEU A 107 19.60 -3.87 -10.58
C LEU A 107 21.09 -3.62 -10.86
N LYS A 108 21.39 -2.63 -11.72
CA LYS A 108 22.77 -2.23 -12.01
C LYS A 108 23.49 -1.65 -10.79
N LEU A 109 22.81 -0.84 -9.97
CA LEU A 109 23.34 -0.35 -8.68
C LEU A 109 23.65 -1.51 -7.71
N MET A 110 22.99 -2.64 -7.90
CA MET A 110 23.14 -3.84 -7.08
C MET A 110 24.09 -4.89 -7.68
N GLU A 111 24.77 -4.59 -8.79
CA GLU A 111 25.79 -5.48 -9.35
C GLU A 111 26.91 -5.74 -8.34
N ASN A 112 27.33 -7.01 -8.20
CA ASN A 112 28.37 -7.46 -7.28
C ASN A 112 28.09 -7.17 -5.79
N LYS A 113 26.83 -6.92 -5.41
CA LYS A 113 26.40 -6.74 -4.04
C LYS A 113 25.80 -8.06 -3.51
N GLU A 114 26.33 -8.55 -2.39
CA GLU A 114 25.85 -9.79 -1.76
C GLU A 114 24.60 -9.57 -0.92
N ASN A 115 24.54 -8.43 -0.19
CA ASN A 115 23.37 -8.10 0.61
C ASN A 115 22.21 -7.63 -0.28
N ARG A 116 21.25 -8.51 -0.49
CA ARG A 116 20.05 -8.25 -1.32
C ARG A 116 18.82 -7.87 -0.51
N LYS A 117 18.95 -7.69 0.81
CA LYS A 117 17.82 -7.38 1.68
C LYS A 117 17.12 -6.09 1.28
N CYS A 118 15.83 -6.17 1.20
CA CYS A 118 14.97 -5.03 0.90
C CYS A 118 13.61 -5.18 1.59
N ARG A 119 12.85 -4.10 1.62
CA ARG A 119 11.49 -4.12 2.19
C ARG A 119 10.59 -3.08 1.58
N PHE A 120 9.32 -3.40 1.48
CA PHE A 120 8.26 -2.40 1.41
C PHE A 120 7.90 -1.94 2.82
N THR A 121 7.66 -0.65 2.96
CA THR A 121 7.03 -0.08 4.15
C THR A 121 5.82 0.73 3.68
N GLU A 122 4.69 0.54 4.31
CA GLU A 122 3.45 1.20 3.96
C GLU A 122 2.87 1.93 5.17
N CYS A 123 2.14 2.99 4.92
CA CYS A 123 1.39 3.74 5.91
C CYS A 123 -0.01 4.02 5.36
N LEU A 124 -1.03 3.47 6.03
CA LEU A 124 -2.41 3.84 5.82
C LEU A 124 -2.79 4.89 6.86
N SER A 125 -3.28 6.02 6.40
CA SER A 125 -3.85 7.06 7.26
C SER A 125 -5.37 7.09 7.08
N TYR A 126 -6.08 7.12 8.20
CA TYR A 126 -7.51 7.40 8.31
C TYR A 126 -7.72 8.80 8.86
N TYR A 127 -8.69 9.54 8.33
CA TYR A 127 -9.07 10.85 8.82
C TYR A 127 -10.59 11.06 8.72
N ASP A 128 -11.24 11.43 9.82
CA ASP A 128 -12.68 11.70 9.91
C ASP A 128 -13.03 13.20 9.95
N GLY A 129 -12.04 14.06 9.74
CA GLY A 129 -12.15 15.51 9.87
C GLY A 129 -11.79 16.04 11.26
N LYS A 130 -11.51 15.17 12.23
CA LYS A 130 -11.15 15.52 13.60
C LYS A 130 -9.86 14.83 14.04
N GLU A 131 -9.80 13.52 13.92
CA GLU A 131 -8.70 12.69 14.37
C GLU A 131 -8.03 11.94 13.20
N ILE A 132 -6.71 11.80 13.29
CA ILE A 132 -5.91 11.01 12.36
C ILE A 132 -5.42 9.75 13.08
N HIS A 133 -5.62 8.60 12.42
CA HIS A 133 -5.05 7.33 12.86
C HIS A 133 -4.17 6.77 11.75
N GLN A 134 -2.98 6.29 12.11
CA GLN A 134 -2.00 5.76 11.16
C GLN A 134 -1.66 4.31 11.48
N PHE A 135 -1.65 3.49 10.45
CA PHE A 135 -1.35 2.06 10.51
C PHE A 135 -0.17 1.77 9.61
N MET A 136 0.86 1.18 10.21
CA MET A 136 2.09 0.85 9.49
C MET A 136 2.09 -0.60 9.05
N GLY A 137 2.60 -0.83 7.84
CA GLY A 137 2.89 -2.17 7.35
C GLY A 137 4.36 -2.30 6.95
N LYS A 138 4.89 -3.52 7.03
CA LYS A 138 6.26 -3.83 6.64
C LYS A 138 6.32 -5.22 6.02
N HIS A 139 6.88 -5.31 4.82
CA HIS A 139 7.06 -6.55 4.08
C HIS A 139 8.53 -6.71 3.74
N GLU A 140 9.20 -7.60 4.44
CA GLU A 140 10.62 -7.90 4.24
C GLU A 140 10.83 -8.89 3.10
N GLY A 141 11.98 -8.83 2.46
CA GLY A 141 12.34 -9.71 1.37
C GLY A 141 13.75 -9.48 0.83
N ASN A 142 14.00 -10.04 -0.34
CA ASN A 142 15.26 -9.88 -1.05
C ASN A 142 15.02 -9.43 -2.50
N LEU A 143 15.91 -8.60 -3.00
CA LEU A 143 15.90 -8.18 -4.39
C LEU A 143 16.49 -9.30 -5.27
N SER A 144 15.77 -9.72 -6.30
CA SER A 144 16.28 -10.66 -7.30
C SER A 144 17.41 -10.04 -8.12
N GLU A 145 18.22 -10.87 -8.76
CA GLU A 145 19.29 -10.41 -9.65
C GLU A 145 18.81 -9.97 -11.02
N LYS A 146 17.58 -10.34 -11.37
CA LYS A 146 16.97 -10.05 -12.68
C LYS A 146 15.46 -9.89 -12.55
N VAL A 147 14.87 -9.30 -13.56
CA VAL A 147 13.41 -9.17 -13.74
C VAL A 147 12.81 -10.57 -13.95
N LEU A 148 11.81 -10.94 -13.15
CA LEU A 148 11.15 -12.24 -13.15
C LEU A 148 9.62 -12.08 -13.08
N GLY A 149 8.91 -13.03 -13.69
CA GLY A 149 7.45 -13.08 -13.66
C GLY A 149 6.77 -12.38 -14.83
N ASN A 150 5.44 -12.35 -14.79
CA ASN A 150 4.60 -11.83 -15.84
C ASN A 150 3.92 -10.53 -15.42
N ASP A 151 3.48 -9.73 -16.38
CA ASP A 151 2.72 -8.52 -16.11
C ASP A 151 1.37 -8.82 -15.45
N SER A 152 0.95 -7.93 -14.58
CA SER A 152 -0.31 -8.05 -13.85
C SER A 152 -0.89 -6.65 -13.60
N GLU A 153 -2.14 -6.45 -13.97
CA GLU A 153 -2.88 -5.22 -13.64
C GLU A 153 -3.08 -5.02 -12.12
N LYS A 154 -2.84 -6.06 -11.32
CA LYS A 154 -2.96 -6.04 -9.85
C LYS A 154 -1.66 -5.60 -9.16
N LYS A 155 -0.59 -5.39 -9.89
CA LYS A 155 0.69 -4.93 -9.31
C LYS A 155 0.55 -3.50 -8.78
N TRP A 156 1.17 -3.23 -7.65
CA TRP A 156 1.27 -1.87 -7.13
C TRP A 156 2.36 -1.07 -7.85
N SER A 157 3.41 -1.75 -8.28
CA SER A 157 4.61 -1.17 -8.85
C SER A 157 5.40 -2.25 -9.60
N ASP A 158 6.27 -1.85 -10.52
CA ASP A 158 7.18 -2.73 -11.24
C ASP A 158 8.20 -3.43 -10.33
N LEU A 159 8.38 -2.97 -9.10
CA LEU A 159 9.17 -3.66 -8.09
C LEU A 159 8.68 -5.11 -7.81
N TRP A 160 7.45 -5.45 -8.18
CA TRP A 160 6.95 -6.81 -8.07
C TRP A 160 7.75 -7.83 -8.89
N TYR A 161 8.38 -7.39 -9.99
CA TYR A 161 9.22 -8.26 -10.82
C TYR A 161 10.57 -8.62 -10.19
N VAL A 162 10.99 -7.90 -9.14
CA VAL A 162 12.29 -8.07 -8.51
C VAL A 162 12.22 -8.32 -7.00
N PHE A 163 11.07 -8.14 -6.38
CA PHE A 163 10.91 -8.37 -4.95
C PHE A 163 10.48 -9.81 -4.66
N LYS A 164 11.36 -10.56 -3.97
CA LYS A 164 11.11 -11.89 -3.40
C LYS A 164 10.77 -11.71 -1.92
N PRO A 165 9.51 -11.99 -1.49
CA PRO A 165 9.14 -11.92 -0.08
C PRO A 165 10.01 -12.85 0.77
N LEU A 166 10.21 -12.51 2.04
CA LEU A 166 10.98 -13.35 2.95
C LEU A 166 10.39 -14.77 3.03
N GLY A 167 11.24 -15.79 2.94
CA GLY A 167 10.84 -17.20 2.92
C GLY A 167 10.36 -17.73 1.56
N TYR A 168 10.38 -16.90 0.50
CA TYR A 168 9.97 -17.31 -0.85
C TYR A 168 11.09 -17.14 -1.87
N GLU A 169 11.17 -18.09 -2.81
CA GLU A 169 12.09 -18.01 -3.94
C GLU A 169 11.49 -17.28 -5.16
N LYS A 170 10.16 -17.14 -5.19
CA LYS A 170 9.43 -16.45 -6.24
C LYS A 170 9.34 -14.96 -5.96
N THR A 171 9.40 -14.14 -7.01
CA THR A 171 9.00 -12.73 -6.93
C THR A 171 7.49 -12.59 -6.82
N LEU A 172 7.00 -11.43 -6.37
CA LEU A 172 5.55 -11.16 -6.34
C LEU A 172 4.89 -11.31 -7.70
N ALA A 173 5.60 -11.01 -8.80
CA ALA A 173 5.11 -11.15 -10.17
C ALA A 173 5.03 -12.62 -10.63
N GLU A 174 5.81 -13.52 -10.03
CA GLU A 174 5.75 -14.97 -10.30
C GLU A 174 4.70 -15.70 -9.45
N MET A 175 4.23 -15.07 -8.36
CA MET A 175 3.24 -15.67 -7.47
C MET A 175 1.84 -15.63 -8.05
N THR A 176 1.06 -16.68 -7.81
CA THR A 176 -0.40 -16.68 -8.02
C THR A 176 -1.10 -15.77 -7.01
N ASP A 177 -2.37 -15.42 -7.28
CA ASP A 177 -3.19 -14.66 -6.33
C ASP A 177 -3.35 -15.38 -4.99
N GLU A 178 -3.44 -16.70 -5.01
CA GLU A 178 -3.55 -17.52 -3.82
C GLU A 178 -2.26 -17.53 -3.01
N GLU A 179 -1.11 -17.67 -3.65
CA GLU A 179 0.19 -17.57 -3.00
C GLU A 179 0.38 -16.20 -2.34
N ARG A 180 0.06 -15.10 -3.06
CA ARG A 180 0.10 -13.74 -2.50
C ARG A 180 -0.83 -13.56 -1.30
N LYS A 181 -2.06 -14.11 -1.37
CA LYS A 181 -3.04 -14.06 -0.28
C LYS A 181 -2.56 -14.84 0.95
N ASN A 182 -1.98 -16.00 0.76
CA ASN A 182 -1.49 -16.84 1.85
C ASN A 182 -0.24 -16.21 2.51
N ARG A 183 0.63 -15.59 1.73
CA ARG A 183 1.80 -14.87 2.22
C ARG A 183 1.44 -13.80 3.26
N ILE A 184 0.45 -12.96 2.96
CA ILE A 184 0.02 -11.86 3.84
C ILE A 184 -0.45 -12.38 5.21
N ARG A 185 -0.99 -13.61 5.28
CA ARG A 185 -1.48 -14.20 6.53
C ARG A 185 -0.36 -14.59 7.51
N TYR A 186 0.85 -14.85 7.03
CA TYR A 186 1.90 -15.45 7.84
C TYR A 186 3.09 -14.53 8.15
N GLU A 187 3.31 -13.44 7.42
CA GLU A 187 4.63 -12.81 7.40
C GLU A 187 4.72 -11.36 7.81
N SER A 188 3.64 -10.62 7.83
CA SER A 188 3.80 -9.17 7.92
C SER A 188 2.65 -8.48 8.62
N VAL A 189 3.02 -7.43 9.31
CA VAL A 189 2.06 -6.40 9.70
C VAL A 189 1.66 -5.68 8.41
N ASN A 190 0.41 -5.81 8.01
CA ASN A 190 -0.18 -5.17 6.85
C ASN A 190 -1.04 -3.99 7.30
N ALA A 191 -0.78 -2.80 6.79
CA ALA A 191 -1.45 -1.59 7.22
C ALA A 191 -2.97 -1.62 7.00
N MET A 192 -3.44 -2.20 5.90
CA MET A 192 -4.88 -2.32 5.60
C MET A 192 -5.57 -3.29 6.57
N THR A 193 -4.92 -4.41 6.90
CA THR A 193 -5.45 -5.41 7.84
C THR A 193 -5.53 -4.83 9.26
N GLU A 194 -4.50 -4.12 9.71
CA GLU A 194 -4.49 -3.46 11.02
C GLU A 194 -5.55 -2.36 11.10
N PHE A 195 -5.69 -1.56 10.04
CA PHE A 195 -6.77 -0.60 9.94
C PHE A 195 -8.15 -1.27 10.03
N ALA A 196 -8.38 -2.33 9.25
CA ALA A 196 -9.67 -3.03 9.24
C ALA A 196 -10.02 -3.63 10.60
N LYS A 197 -9.03 -4.15 11.33
CA LYS A 197 -9.20 -4.65 12.69
C LYS A 197 -9.62 -3.52 13.64
N TRP A 198 -8.83 -2.45 13.66
CA TRP A 198 -9.10 -1.28 14.50
C TRP A 198 -10.48 -0.66 14.20
N TYR A 199 -10.83 -0.54 12.92
CA TYR A 199 -12.10 0.06 12.50
C TYR A 199 -13.30 -0.76 13.00
N LYS A 200 -13.25 -2.10 12.88
CA LYS A 200 -14.31 -2.99 13.38
C LYS A 200 -14.40 -3.05 14.91
N GLU A 201 -13.33 -2.75 15.63
CA GLU A 201 -13.35 -2.67 17.09
C GLU A 201 -13.90 -1.33 17.60
N LYS A 202 -13.77 -0.27 16.79
CA LYS A 202 -14.18 1.09 17.17
C LYS A 202 -15.62 1.41 16.79
N PHE A 203 -16.11 0.83 15.71
CA PHE A 203 -17.41 1.10 15.12
C PHE A 203 -18.22 -0.21 14.92
#